data_3d7c3353a75b57cf44e753d7f7c003f5
#
_entry.id   3d7c3353a75b57cf44e753d7f7c003f5
#
_cell.length_a   1.000
_cell.length_b   1.000
_cell.length_c   1.000
_cell.angle_alpha   90.00
_cell.angle_beta   90.00
_cell.angle_gamma   90.00
#
_symmetry.space_group_name_H-M   'P 1'
#
loop_
_entity.id
_entity.type
_entity.pdbx_description
1 polymer ?
#
loop_
_entity_poly.entity_id
_entity_poly.type
_entity_poly.pdbx_seq_one_letter_code
_entity_poly.pdbx_strand_id
1 'polypeptide(L)'
;MLISCCYTMQAQDIQNADAVLNSVTVYKVGAELKHSAKVNLPQGNTELIINNVASNIDESSIQINAPSNITIMSVMVTRNYKPEQQKDLNSPEYKQKEALLKTAEATLQKTINKRQAIERTLSLLAKNEVAKGDQSNVNVAELSKLTDFYLNKQIELNDQISVLKGQEAEQATLVQEYRTQLGNMNGQESNTGGQLVLQVMSTVPVLSGNINISYISRNAGWTANYDLKADKVSDPLRIVYKANVAQQTGLDWKKVKLILSTGNPTVGSNAPILTAWLLRYGQAYQPVRNEVAVNTIQSYKYQNNASMTNISADQLSKRPVTSIAEMLDGAAPGVMVTSGGGQPGSNADIMVRGQGSLSASAPPLIVLDGAPYSGALNTIDPQDIADIVVLKDATSKAVYGARAANGVVLITTKANKGVSDHTEVEEKELNATFDIDIPYSIASNNKPHSVSLKELNIPASYKYYAVPKLDPDAFLLAEVNGYEKLNLIPGEANIVFENTYVGKTFLNPYNTQDTLNLSMGRDKRITIKREKVTDLSASKVLGSSKKQSFTYELTIKNSKKEAIDLLLKDQYPISTDNNMEIELLSSDNAAINKETGILTWKLNIKPGETRKVRFTYSVKYPKDQYIGNL
;
A
#
# COMPACT_ATOMS: atom_id res chain seq x y z
N MET A 1 -4.63 -41.08 69.01
CA MET A 1 -3.67 -40.07 68.55
C MET A 1 -3.89 -39.88 67.07
N LEU A 2 -4.75 -38.94 66.72
CA LEU A 2 -5.11 -38.62 65.30
C LEU A 2 -4.07 -37.59 64.81
N ILE A 3 -3.23 -38.01 63.88
CA ILE A 3 -2.27 -37.11 63.19
C ILE A 3 -3.09 -36.42 62.08
N SER A 4 -3.44 -35.14 62.29
CA SER A 4 -4.00 -34.27 61.28
C SER A 4 -2.89 -33.88 60.29
N CYS A 5 -2.90 -34.48 59.11
CA CYS A 5 -2.07 -34.02 57.98
C CYS A 5 -2.68 -32.72 57.45
N CYS A 6 -2.21 -31.56 57.91
CA CYS A 6 -2.44 -30.29 57.22
C CYS A 6 -1.69 -30.31 55.87
N TYR A 7 -2.39 -30.56 54.80
CA TYR A 7 -1.94 -30.21 53.45
C TYR A 7 -1.98 -28.69 53.37
N THR A 8 -0.82 -28.05 53.51
CA THR A 8 -0.65 -26.66 53.12
C THR A 8 -0.78 -26.60 51.63
N MET A 9 -1.90 -26.08 51.12
CA MET A 9 -1.98 -25.61 49.75
C MET A 9 -0.89 -24.52 49.59
N GLN A 10 0.26 -24.88 48.98
CA GLN A 10 1.23 -23.90 48.54
C GLN A 10 0.58 -23.07 47.44
N ALA A 11 0.39 -21.80 47.67
CA ALA A 11 0.01 -20.86 46.64
C ALA A 11 1.07 -20.98 45.53
N GLN A 12 0.61 -21.20 44.32
CA GLN A 12 1.48 -21.32 43.15
C GLN A 12 2.15 -19.94 42.93
N ASP A 13 3.48 -19.88 43.04
CA ASP A 13 4.22 -18.63 42.82
C ASP A 13 4.03 -18.18 41.36
N ILE A 14 3.55 -16.96 41.19
CA ILE A 14 3.35 -16.33 39.88
C ILE A 14 4.53 -15.39 39.62
N GLN A 15 5.19 -15.60 38.48
CA GLN A 15 6.28 -14.74 38.02
C GLN A 15 5.90 -14.08 36.70
N ASN A 16 6.29 -12.82 36.52
CA ASN A 16 6.08 -12.07 35.29
C ASN A 16 7.42 -11.79 34.62
N ALA A 17 7.44 -11.89 33.29
CA ALA A 17 8.60 -11.52 32.48
C ALA A 17 8.11 -10.84 31.18
N ASP A 18 8.89 -9.86 30.70
CA ASP A 18 8.62 -9.20 29.44
C ASP A 18 9.50 -9.78 28.35
N ALA A 19 8.87 -10.19 27.25
CA ALA A 19 9.58 -10.67 26.07
C ALA A 19 10.08 -9.47 25.25
N VAL A 20 11.29 -9.61 24.73
CA VAL A 20 11.91 -8.67 23.78
C VAL A 20 11.90 -9.33 22.40
N LEU A 21 11.30 -8.67 21.42
CA LEU A 21 11.30 -9.13 20.03
C LEU A 21 12.68 -8.86 19.40
N ASN A 22 13.40 -9.91 19.04
CA ASN A 22 14.76 -9.82 18.51
C ASN A 22 14.78 -9.79 16.98
N SER A 23 14.03 -10.70 16.34
CA SER A 23 13.98 -10.81 14.89
C SER A 23 12.61 -11.26 14.41
N VAL A 24 12.29 -10.89 13.17
CA VAL A 24 11.05 -11.29 12.49
C VAL A 24 11.41 -11.81 11.10
N THR A 25 10.98 -13.05 10.81
CA THR A 25 11.01 -13.61 9.46
C THR A 25 9.63 -13.48 8.84
N VAL A 26 9.47 -12.58 7.87
CA VAL A 26 8.18 -12.36 7.20
C VAL A 26 8.13 -13.24 5.95
N TYR A 27 7.07 -14.02 5.85
CA TYR A 27 6.75 -14.84 4.69
C TYR A 27 5.77 -14.13 3.76
N LYS A 28 5.45 -14.72 2.60
CA LYS A 28 4.36 -14.19 1.75
C LYS A 28 3.03 -14.14 2.50
N VAL A 29 2.81 -15.11 3.38
CA VAL A 29 1.66 -15.16 4.29
C VAL A 29 2.17 -15.59 5.66
N GLY A 30 2.00 -14.72 6.66
CA GLY A 30 2.46 -14.92 8.02
C GLY A 30 3.87 -14.38 8.29
N ALA A 31 4.23 -14.35 9.56
CA ALA A 31 5.58 -14.04 10.05
C ALA A 31 5.95 -14.90 11.24
N GLU A 32 7.19 -15.36 11.29
CA GLU A 32 7.80 -15.97 12.47
C GLU A 32 8.42 -14.87 13.33
N LEU A 33 8.00 -14.78 14.60
CA LEU A 33 8.52 -13.83 15.57
C LEU A 33 9.41 -14.55 16.58
N LYS A 34 10.64 -14.06 16.78
CA LYS A 34 11.62 -14.64 17.73
C LYS A 34 11.88 -13.66 18.86
N HIS A 35 11.55 -14.11 20.06
CA HIS A 35 11.69 -13.35 21.28
C HIS A 35 12.69 -13.97 22.23
N SER A 36 13.21 -13.14 23.15
CA SER A 36 13.91 -13.60 24.34
C SER A 36 13.26 -12.96 25.59
N ALA A 37 13.14 -13.74 26.66
CA ALA A 37 12.65 -13.28 27.95
C ALA A 37 13.63 -13.65 29.06
N LYS A 38 13.99 -12.69 29.89
CA LYS A 38 14.77 -12.92 31.11
C LYS A 38 13.84 -13.29 32.24
N VAL A 39 14.07 -14.42 32.89
CA VAL A 39 13.21 -14.97 33.91
C VAL A 39 13.96 -15.23 35.21
N ASN A 40 13.28 -14.97 36.33
CA ASN A 40 13.72 -15.35 37.67
C ASN A 40 12.72 -16.39 38.19
N LEU A 41 13.18 -17.58 38.52
CA LEU A 41 12.32 -18.68 38.94
C LEU A 41 12.82 -19.26 40.27
N PRO A 42 11.93 -19.46 41.27
CA PRO A 42 12.26 -20.26 42.44
C PRO A 42 12.41 -21.74 42.07
N GLN A 43 12.96 -22.54 42.93
CA GLN A 43 12.95 -23.99 42.78
C GLN A 43 11.52 -24.53 42.94
N GLY A 44 11.12 -25.45 42.08
CA GLY A 44 9.79 -26.07 42.10
C GLY A 44 8.90 -25.60 40.94
N ASN A 45 7.60 -25.75 41.11
CA ASN A 45 6.59 -25.40 40.09
C ASN A 45 6.23 -23.91 40.20
N THR A 46 6.27 -23.21 39.10
CA THR A 46 5.96 -21.79 39.00
C THR A 46 5.06 -21.53 37.77
N GLU A 47 4.08 -20.65 37.93
CA GLU A 47 3.34 -20.08 36.81
C GLU A 47 4.08 -18.83 36.30
N LEU A 48 4.56 -18.88 35.07
CA LEU A 48 5.31 -17.79 34.45
C LEU A 48 4.45 -17.12 33.37
N ILE A 49 4.20 -15.83 33.55
CA ILE A 49 3.46 -15.01 32.57
C ILE A 49 4.50 -14.22 31.76
N ILE A 50 4.52 -14.46 30.45
CA ILE A 50 5.38 -13.73 29.52
C ILE A 50 4.52 -12.73 28.74
N ASN A 51 4.79 -11.45 28.94
CA ASN A 51 4.14 -10.34 28.25
C ASN A 51 4.83 -9.99 26.94
N ASN A 52 4.23 -9.05 26.17
CA ASN A 52 4.80 -8.48 24.95
C ASN A 52 5.03 -9.51 23.84
N VAL A 53 4.11 -10.47 23.68
CA VAL A 53 4.04 -11.35 22.52
C VAL A 53 2.91 -10.91 21.57
N ALA A 54 2.86 -11.43 20.36
CA ALA A 54 1.77 -11.11 19.42
C ALA A 54 0.40 -11.53 19.98
N SER A 55 -0.65 -10.80 19.66
CA SER A 55 -2.02 -11.16 20.07
C SER A 55 -2.66 -12.26 19.20
N ASN A 56 -2.11 -12.46 17.98
CA ASN A 56 -2.58 -13.45 17.01
C ASN A 56 -1.47 -14.46 16.75
N ILE A 57 -1.39 -15.48 17.60
CA ILE A 57 -0.40 -16.56 17.54
C ILE A 57 -1.05 -17.82 16.98
N ASP A 58 -0.37 -18.51 16.09
CA ASP A 58 -0.69 -19.89 15.74
C ASP A 58 -0.12 -20.80 16.85
N GLU A 59 -0.99 -21.25 17.76
CA GLU A 59 -0.59 -22.00 18.95
C GLU A 59 0.20 -23.26 18.62
N SER A 60 -0.11 -23.90 17.49
CA SER A 60 0.60 -25.10 17.03
C SER A 60 2.05 -24.85 16.61
N SER A 61 2.40 -23.59 16.36
CA SER A 61 3.73 -23.18 15.93
C SER A 61 4.67 -22.74 17.06
N ILE A 62 4.17 -22.70 18.31
CA ILE A 62 4.92 -22.20 19.46
C ILE A 62 6.09 -23.16 19.75
N GLN A 63 7.28 -22.60 19.77
CA GLN A 63 8.50 -23.30 20.19
C GLN A 63 9.16 -22.50 21.31
N ILE A 64 9.46 -23.17 22.41
CA ILE A 64 10.10 -22.57 23.57
C ILE A 64 11.38 -23.34 23.87
N ASN A 65 12.49 -22.61 23.89
CA ASN A 65 13.80 -23.15 24.25
C ASN A 65 14.22 -22.52 25.59
N ALA A 66 14.32 -23.35 26.61
CA ALA A 66 14.70 -22.96 27.96
C ALA A 66 16.02 -23.67 28.37
N PRO A 67 16.79 -23.13 29.34
CA PRO A 67 17.94 -23.81 29.92
C PRO A 67 17.56 -25.20 30.49
N SER A 68 18.52 -26.11 30.55
CA SER A 68 18.30 -27.52 30.95
C SER A 68 17.74 -27.72 32.35
N ASN A 69 17.88 -26.73 33.22
CA ASN A 69 17.33 -26.72 34.59
C ASN A 69 15.86 -26.24 34.68
N ILE A 70 15.26 -25.85 33.54
CA ILE A 70 13.86 -25.40 33.43
C ILE A 70 13.11 -26.34 32.52
N THR A 71 12.04 -26.94 33.00
CA THR A 71 11.13 -27.79 32.22
C THR A 71 9.81 -27.05 31.97
N ILE A 72 9.41 -26.90 30.73
CA ILE A 72 8.11 -26.34 30.34
C ILE A 72 7.08 -27.48 30.37
N MET A 73 6.06 -27.37 31.19
CA MET A 73 5.00 -28.38 31.36
C MET A 73 3.79 -28.08 30.50
N SER A 74 3.41 -26.79 30.37
CA SER A 74 2.29 -26.39 29.52
C SER A 74 2.46 -24.96 29.05
N VAL A 75 1.80 -24.62 27.94
CA VAL A 75 1.76 -23.29 27.32
C VAL A 75 0.31 -22.93 27.02
N MET A 76 -0.11 -21.73 27.36
CA MET A 76 -1.42 -21.18 27.03
C MET A 76 -1.27 -19.77 26.48
N VAL A 77 -1.95 -19.45 25.38
CA VAL A 77 -2.01 -18.11 24.80
C VAL A 77 -3.22 -17.37 25.34
N THR A 78 -3.02 -16.14 25.80
CA THR A 78 -4.10 -15.30 26.31
C THR A 78 -3.82 -13.82 26.07
N ARG A 79 -4.79 -12.95 26.30
CA ARG A 79 -4.61 -11.49 26.16
C ARG A 79 -4.62 -10.73 27.47
N ASN A 80 -5.35 -11.21 28.44
CA ASN A 80 -5.53 -10.54 29.75
C ASN A 80 -5.61 -11.57 30.86
N TYR A 81 -4.46 -12.19 31.17
CA TYR A 81 -4.41 -13.17 32.25
C TYR A 81 -4.26 -12.46 33.60
N LYS A 82 -5.18 -12.71 34.55
CA LYS A 82 -5.21 -12.15 35.90
C LYS A 82 -5.04 -10.62 35.94
N PRO A 83 -6.01 -9.85 35.39
CA PRO A 83 -5.93 -8.39 35.32
C PRO A 83 -5.83 -7.72 36.70
N GLU A 84 -6.24 -8.41 37.77
CA GLU A 84 -6.23 -7.92 39.16
C GLU A 84 -4.82 -7.66 39.70
N GLN A 85 -3.79 -8.29 39.14
CA GLN A 85 -2.39 -8.10 39.58
C GLN A 85 -1.64 -7.00 38.80
N GLN A 86 -2.25 -6.42 37.78
CA GLN A 86 -1.58 -5.45 36.87
C GLN A 86 -1.84 -3.98 37.20
N LYS A 87 -2.72 -3.64 38.18
CA LYS A 87 -3.18 -2.26 38.35
C LYS A 87 -3.20 -1.82 39.80
N ASP A 88 -2.33 -0.88 40.14
CA ASP A 88 -2.51 -0.10 41.35
C ASP A 88 -3.43 1.11 41.09
N LEU A 89 -4.75 0.83 40.92
CA LEU A 89 -5.79 1.85 40.82
C LEU A 89 -5.92 2.70 42.09
N ASN A 90 -5.22 2.34 43.14
CA ASN A 90 -5.18 3.03 44.41
C ASN A 90 -3.99 3.96 44.56
N SER A 91 -3.09 4.02 43.57
CA SER A 91 -1.95 4.94 43.66
C SER A 91 -2.42 6.38 43.86
N PRO A 92 -1.76 7.16 44.72
CA PRO A 92 -2.11 8.57 44.94
C PRO A 92 -2.12 9.39 43.64
N GLU A 93 -1.22 9.07 42.71
CA GLU A 93 -1.08 9.73 41.43
C GLU A 93 -2.26 9.43 40.49
N TYR A 94 -2.75 8.19 40.47
CA TYR A 94 -3.93 7.83 39.70
C TYR A 94 -5.17 8.58 40.21
N LYS A 95 -5.42 8.58 41.53
CA LYS A 95 -6.55 9.27 42.13
C LYS A 95 -6.51 10.78 41.91
N GLN A 96 -5.32 11.37 41.92
CA GLN A 96 -5.15 12.80 41.61
C GLN A 96 -5.54 13.12 40.17
N LYS A 97 -5.09 12.32 39.20
CA LYS A 97 -5.43 12.54 37.78
C LYS A 97 -6.90 12.26 37.49
N GLU A 98 -7.49 11.28 38.15
CA GLU A 98 -8.94 11.01 38.06
C GLU A 98 -9.77 12.19 38.58
N ALA A 99 -9.36 12.79 39.68
CA ALA A 99 -9.99 13.99 40.22
C ALA A 99 -9.87 15.20 39.26
N LEU A 100 -8.71 15.36 38.61
CA LEU A 100 -8.49 16.41 37.59
C LEU A 100 -9.40 16.19 36.36
N LEU A 101 -9.51 14.95 35.88
CA LEU A 101 -10.41 14.61 34.77
C LEU A 101 -11.86 14.96 35.13
N LYS A 102 -12.34 14.53 36.30
CA LYS A 102 -13.70 14.80 36.77
C LYS A 102 -13.98 16.31 36.86
N THR A 103 -13.02 17.09 37.30
CA THR A 103 -13.12 18.55 37.39
C THR A 103 -13.18 19.19 36.00
N ALA A 104 -12.34 18.72 35.09
CA ALA A 104 -12.32 19.20 33.71
C ALA A 104 -13.64 18.88 32.98
N GLU A 105 -14.18 17.66 33.13
CA GLU A 105 -15.47 17.25 32.58
C GLU A 105 -16.63 18.10 33.13
N ALA A 106 -16.64 18.35 34.43
CA ALA A 106 -17.65 19.23 35.04
C ALA A 106 -17.59 20.68 34.51
N THR A 107 -16.37 21.20 34.30
CA THR A 107 -16.16 22.54 33.73
C THR A 107 -16.61 22.61 32.28
N LEU A 108 -16.28 21.62 31.47
CA LEU A 108 -16.73 21.50 30.06
C LEU A 108 -18.27 21.47 30.01
N GLN A 109 -18.89 20.62 30.84
CA GLN A 109 -20.35 20.51 30.87
C GLN A 109 -21.04 21.82 31.27
N LYS A 110 -20.45 22.57 32.21
CA LYS A 110 -20.93 23.89 32.62
C LYS A 110 -20.85 24.90 31.47
N THR A 111 -19.78 24.88 30.70
CA THR A 111 -19.60 25.76 29.53
C THR A 111 -20.62 25.42 28.44
N ILE A 112 -20.83 24.15 28.15
CA ILE A 112 -21.84 23.66 27.21
C ILE A 112 -23.25 24.13 27.63
N ASN A 113 -23.60 23.93 28.89
CA ASN A 113 -24.92 24.33 29.42
C ASN A 113 -25.15 25.85 29.30
N LYS A 114 -24.11 26.66 29.57
CA LYS A 114 -24.16 28.12 29.44
C LYS A 114 -24.36 28.52 27.98
N ARG A 115 -23.62 27.93 27.04
CA ARG A 115 -23.78 28.18 25.61
C ARG A 115 -25.20 27.82 25.13
N GLN A 116 -25.72 26.65 25.51
CA GLN A 116 -27.07 26.21 25.14
C GLN A 116 -28.14 27.13 25.71
N ALA A 117 -27.96 27.67 26.92
CA ALA A 117 -28.90 28.64 27.48
C ALA A 117 -28.95 29.93 26.65
N ILE A 118 -27.80 30.44 26.24
CA ILE A 118 -27.71 31.65 25.40
C ILE A 118 -28.28 31.38 24.00
N GLU A 119 -28.01 30.22 23.40
CA GLU A 119 -28.60 29.83 22.09
C GLU A 119 -30.15 29.74 22.16
N ARG A 120 -30.69 29.20 23.26
CA ARG A 120 -32.15 29.21 23.48
C ARG A 120 -32.69 30.64 23.62
N THR A 121 -31.98 31.52 24.32
CA THR A 121 -32.37 32.94 24.45
C THR A 121 -32.35 33.62 23.08
N LEU A 122 -31.34 33.38 22.25
CA LEU A 122 -31.27 33.91 20.89
C LEU A 122 -32.44 33.39 20.02
N SER A 123 -32.78 32.09 20.15
CA SER A 123 -33.94 31.50 19.45
C SER A 123 -35.27 32.10 19.91
N LEU A 124 -35.42 32.43 21.20
CA LEU A 124 -36.61 33.11 21.71
C LEU A 124 -36.70 34.53 21.17
N LEU A 125 -35.61 35.28 21.08
CA LEU A 125 -35.59 36.59 20.45
C LEU A 125 -36.03 36.50 18.98
N ALA A 126 -35.47 35.57 18.21
CA ALA A 126 -35.82 35.38 16.80
C ALA A 126 -37.30 35.02 16.59
N LYS A 127 -37.91 34.26 17.50
CA LYS A 127 -39.34 33.92 17.41
C LYS A 127 -40.26 35.10 17.71
N ASN A 128 -39.79 36.13 18.39
CA ASN A 128 -40.56 37.31 18.78
C ASN A 128 -40.31 38.53 17.87
N GLU A 129 -39.64 38.35 16.73
CA GLU A 129 -39.41 39.40 15.73
C GLU A 129 -40.70 39.86 15.01
N VAL A 130 -41.79 39.08 15.10
CA VAL A 130 -43.05 39.41 14.49
C VAL A 130 -43.92 40.19 15.50
N ALA A 131 -43.85 41.50 15.49
CA ALA A 131 -44.78 42.35 16.18
C ALA A 131 -46.14 42.27 15.49
N LYS A 132 -47.05 41.37 15.92
CA LYS A 132 -48.47 41.38 15.54
C LYS A 132 -49.16 42.39 16.37
N GLY A 133 -49.36 43.59 15.81
CA GLY A 133 -50.23 44.58 16.34
C GLY A 133 -51.55 44.65 15.51
N ASP A 134 -52.66 44.23 16.07
CA ASP A 134 -53.98 44.60 15.54
C ASP A 134 -54.22 46.10 15.75
N GLN A 135 -54.30 46.85 14.65
CA GLN A 135 -54.92 48.21 14.54
C GLN A 135 -54.35 49.28 15.48
N SER A 136 -53.10 49.46 15.70
CA SER A 136 -52.53 50.66 16.29
C SER A 136 -51.45 51.25 15.40
N ASN A 137 -51.46 52.58 15.22
CA ASN A 137 -50.42 53.31 14.50
C ASN A 137 -49.10 53.05 15.11
N VAL A 138 -48.25 52.22 14.41
CA VAL A 138 -46.91 51.91 14.85
C VAL A 138 -46.10 53.22 14.83
N ASN A 139 -45.65 53.66 15.98
CA ASN A 139 -44.74 54.81 16.09
C ASN A 139 -43.34 54.39 15.55
N VAL A 140 -42.98 54.99 14.41
CA VAL A 140 -41.72 54.70 13.71
C VAL A 140 -40.47 54.83 14.63
N ALA A 141 -40.53 55.83 15.58
CA ALA A 141 -39.41 56.01 16.53
C ALA A 141 -39.31 54.88 17.56
N GLU A 142 -40.41 54.27 17.96
CA GLU A 142 -40.43 53.10 18.86
C GLU A 142 -40.02 51.84 18.13
N LEU A 143 -40.42 51.68 16.87
CA LEU A 143 -39.97 50.56 16.01
C LEU A 143 -38.47 50.62 15.79
N SER A 144 -37.90 51.80 15.51
CA SER A 144 -36.45 51.98 15.35
C SER A 144 -35.70 51.58 16.63
N LYS A 145 -36.12 52.04 17.81
CA LYS A 145 -35.55 51.68 19.08
C LYS A 145 -35.60 50.18 19.36
N LEU A 146 -36.71 49.53 19.00
CA LEU A 146 -36.88 48.10 19.14
C LEU A 146 -35.93 47.33 18.22
N THR A 147 -35.81 47.78 16.97
CA THR A 147 -34.88 47.18 15.99
C THR A 147 -33.42 47.30 16.46
N ASP A 148 -33.03 48.48 16.93
CA ASP A 148 -31.68 48.71 17.47
C ASP A 148 -31.42 47.83 18.70
N PHE A 149 -32.40 47.66 19.59
CA PHE A 149 -32.29 46.74 20.73
C PHE A 149 -32.09 45.29 20.28
N TYR A 150 -32.87 44.79 19.34
CA TYR A 150 -32.73 43.42 18.83
C TYR A 150 -31.41 43.22 18.16
N LEU A 151 -30.95 44.12 17.30
CA LEU A 151 -29.68 44.05 16.60
C LEU A 151 -28.51 43.98 17.60
N ASN A 152 -28.47 44.92 18.55
CA ASN A 152 -27.41 44.97 19.55
C ASN A 152 -27.41 43.70 20.42
N LYS A 153 -28.62 43.21 20.79
CA LYS A 153 -28.71 42.00 21.64
C LYS A 153 -28.34 40.73 20.88
N GLN A 154 -28.66 40.63 19.60
CA GLN A 154 -28.21 39.51 18.75
C GLN A 154 -26.70 39.53 18.59
N ILE A 155 -26.09 40.67 18.35
CA ILE A 155 -24.61 40.77 18.25
C ILE A 155 -23.97 40.32 19.57
N GLU A 156 -24.41 40.88 20.72
CA GLU A 156 -23.89 40.53 22.05
C GLU A 156 -23.99 39.03 22.33
N LEU A 157 -25.13 38.39 22.04
CA LEU A 157 -25.37 36.98 22.31
C LEU A 157 -24.54 36.09 21.36
N ASN A 158 -24.39 36.49 20.09
CA ASN A 158 -23.52 35.74 19.14
C ASN A 158 -22.05 35.84 19.53
N ASP A 159 -21.58 36.99 20.00
CA ASP A 159 -20.22 37.13 20.50
C ASP A 159 -20.00 36.25 21.73
N GLN A 160 -20.95 36.21 22.67
CA GLN A 160 -20.88 35.30 23.83
C GLN A 160 -20.88 33.84 23.41
N ILE A 161 -21.67 33.43 22.41
CA ILE A 161 -21.65 32.06 21.85
C ILE A 161 -20.29 31.74 21.23
N SER A 162 -19.70 32.68 20.49
CA SER A 162 -18.38 32.50 19.87
C SER A 162 -17.29 32.27 20.91
N VAL A 163 -17.25 33.09 21.96
CA VAL A 163 -16.30 32.95 23.07
C VAL A 163 -16.50 31.61 23.78
N LEU A 164 -17.75 31.22 24.07
CA LEU A 164 -18.02 29.94 24.74
C LEU A 164 -17.68 28.74 23.89
N LYS A 165 -17.84 28.79 22.56
CA LYS A 165 -17.38 27.72 21.65
C LYS A 165 -15.86 27.57 21.68
N GLY A 166 -15.11 28.67 21.74
CA GLY A 166 -13.67 28.64 21.91
C GLY A 166 -13.25 27.95 23.22
N GLN A 167 -13.88 28.34 24.32
CA GLN A 167 -13.64 27.73 25.65
C GLN A 167 -14.04 26.24 25.68
N GLU A 168 -15.15 25.87 25.04
CA GLU A 168 -15.59 24.47 24.92
C GLU A 168 -14.55 23.62 24.19
N ALA A 169 -13.99 24.10 23.06
CA ALA A 169 -12.96 23.41 22.31
C ALA A 169 -11.67 23.21 23.12
N GLU A 170 -11.23 24.25 23.85
CA GLU A 170 -10.05 24.19 24.71
C GLU A 170 -10.24 23.19 25.87
N GLN A 171 -11.40 23.26 26.54
CA GLN A 171 -11.74 22.36 27.64
C GLN A 171 -11.92 20.91 27.17
N ALA A 172 -12.49 20.69 25.97
CA ALA A 172 -12.60 19.36 25.38
C ALA A 172 -11.22 18.74 25.09
N THR A 173 -10.28 19.56 24.63
CA THR A 173 -8.88 19.13 24.43
C THR A 173 -8.24 18.69 25.76
N LEU A 174 -8.43 19.47 26.81
CA LEU A 174 -7.90 19.16 28.15
C LEU A 174 -8.52 17.87 28.73
N VAL A 175 -9.82 17.67 28.55
CA VAL A 175 -10.49 16.41 28.95
C VAL A 175 -9.89 15.23 28.21
N GLN A 176 -9.67 15.37 26.90
CA GLN A 176 -9.06 14.29 26.09
C GLN A 176 -7.61 14.02 26.52
N GLU A 177 -6.85 15.04 26.88
CA GLU A 177 -5.51 14.88 27.40
C GLU A 177 -5.48 14.10 28.73
N TYR A 178 -6.32 14.46 29.70
CA TYR A 178 -6.42 13.72 30.97
C TYR A 178 -6.92 12.29 30.78
N ARG A 179 -7.84 12.03 29.85
CA ARG A 179 -8.27 10.68 29.51
C ARG A 179 -7.12 9.86 28.96
N THR A 180 -6.31 10.45 28.08
CA THR A 180 -5.13 9.79 27.52
C THR A 180 -4.08 9.51 28.60
N GLN A 181 -3.82 10.46 29.50
CA GLN A 181 -2.89 10.28 30.60
C GLN A 181 -3.34 9.18 31.56
N LEU A 182 -4.63 9.15 31.93
CA LEU A 182 -5.20 8.08 32.76
C LEU A 182 -5.20 6.73 32.02
N GLY A 183 -5.46 6.72 30.71
CA GLY A 183 -5.34 5.54 29.88
C GLY A 183 -3.93 4.96 29.92
N ASN A 184 -2.93 5.81 29.81
CA ASN A 184 -1.51 5.41 29.87
C ASN A 184 -1.13 4.89 31.27
N MET A 185 -1.63 5.50 32.35
CA MET A 185 -1.42 5.02 33.73
C MET A 185 -2.16 3.72 34.02
N ASN A 186 -3.30 3.48 33.36
CA ASN A 186 -4.06 2.24 33.47
C ASN A 186 -3.41 1.05 32.75
N GLY A 187 -2.21 1.21 32.17
CA GLY A 187 -1.62 0.20 31.30
C GLY A 187 -2.42 0.03 30.01
N GLN A 188 -3.27 1.01 29.66
CA GLN A 188 -3.72 1.28 28.30
C GLN A 188 -2.72 2.14 27.50
N GLU A 189 -1.42 2.10 27.79
CA GLU A 189 -0.52 1.85 26.67
C GLU A 189 -1.13 0.61 26.06
N SER A 190 -1.55 0.73 24.85
CA SER A 190 -2.11 -0.38 24.11
C SER A 190 -1.08 -1.54 24.11
N ASN A 191 -1.05 -2.33 25.18
CA ASN A 191 -0.56 -3.68 25.14
C ASN A 191 -1.60 -4.42 24.27
N THR A 192 -1.60 -4.03 22.99
CA THR A 192 -2.29 -4.78 21.93
C THR A 192 -1.67 -6.17 21.82
N GLY A 193 -0.55 -6.42 22.52
CA GLY A 193 0.15 -7.68 22.61
C GLY A 193 -0.64 -8.76 23.37
N GLY A 194 -0.32 -10.00 23.06
CA GLY A 194 -0.77 -11.18 23.81
C GLY A 194 0.14 -11.48 24.99
N GLN A 195 -0.21 -12.51 25.73
CA GLN A 195 0.55 -13.09 26.82
C GLN A 195 0.69 -14.60 26.63
N LEU A 196 1.81 -15.17 27.01
CA LEU A 196 2.00 -16.61 27.16
C LEU A 196 2.02 -16.95 28.64
N VAL A 197 1.16 -17.84 29.08
CA VAL A 197 1.17 -18.38 30.41
C VAL A 197 1.79 -19.77 30.36
N LEU A 198 2.92 -19.93 31.05
CA LEU A 198 3.70 -21.14 31.09
C LEU A 198 3.61 -21.76 32.47
N GLN A 199 3.35 -23.06 32.56
CA GLN A 199 3.63 -23.83 33.75
C GLN A 199 5.05 -24.36 33.62
N VAL A 200 5.92 -23.94 34.51
CA VAL A 200 7.34 -24.30 34.49
C VAL A 200 7.76 -24.98 35.80
N MET A 201 8.67 -25.92 35.70
CA MET A 201 9.32 -26.56 36.83
C MET A 201 10.81 -26.27 36.77
N SER A 202 11.36 -25.69 37.82
CA SER A 202 12.80 -25.45 37.94
C SER A 202 13.42 -26.38 38.98
N THR A 203 14.50 -27.05 38.61
CA THR A 203 15.20 -27.98 39.51
C THR A 203 16.06 -27.26 40.56
N VAL A 204 16.47 -26.04 40.28
CA VAL A 204 17.26 -25.15 41.16
C VAL A 204 16.75 -23.71 41.00
N PRO A 205 16.96 -22.80 41.96
CA PRO A 205 16.63 -21.40 41.79
C PRO A 205 17.36 -20.79 40.59
N VAL A 206 16.65 -20.08 39.71
CA VAL A 206 17.19 -19.40 38.51
C VAL A 206 17.09 -17.91 38.72
N LEU A 207 18.21 -17.21 38.89
CA LEU A 207 18.24 -15.75 39.14
C LEU A 207 18.26 -14.91 37.85
N SER A 208 18.65 -15.49 36.70
CA SER A 208 18.68 -14.81 35.40
C SER A 208 18.71 -15.85 34.28
N GLY A 209 17.62 -16.60 34.12
CA GLY A 209 17.45 -17.53 32.98
C GLY A 209 17.03 -16.77 31.73
N ASN A 210 17.46 -17.24 30.56
CA ASN A 210 17.00 -16.71 29.28
C ASN A 210 16.13 -17.77 28.59
N ILE A 211 14.88 -17.44 28.31
CA ILE A 211 13.96 -18.29 27.56
C ILE A 211 13.81 -17.67 26.16
N ASN A 212 14.05 -18.49 25.13
CA ASN A 212 13.84 -18.09 23.75
C ASN A 212 12.49 -18.66 23.27
N ILE A 213 11.70 -17.83 22.62
CA ILE A 213 10.35 -18.14 22.19
C ILE A 213 10.25 -17.81 20.71
N SER A 214 9.77 -18.74 19.89
CA SER A 214 9.38 -18.46 18.51
C SER A 214 7.99 -18.98 18.22
N TYR A 215 7.28 -18.29 17.35
CA TYR A 215 5.94 -18.66 16.90
C TYR A 215 5.58 -17.96 15.60
N ILE A 216 4.57 -18.48 14.89
CA ILE A 216 4.03 -17.88 13.68
C ILE A 216 2.78 -17.06 14.03
N SER A 217 2.71 -15.85 13.46
CA SER A 217 1.49 -15.05 13.39
C SER A 217 1.06 -14.94 11.93
N ARG A 218 -0.21 -15.28 11.63
CA ARG A 218 -0.73 -15.26 10.25
C ARG A 218 -1.07 -13.85 9.76
N ASN A 219 -1.15 -12.87 10.66
CA ASN A 219 -1.56 -11.51 10.36
C ASN A 219 -0.38 -10.60 9.96
N ALA A 220 0.51 -11.12 9.17
CA ALA A 220 1.60 -10.39 8.54
C ALA A 220 1.89 -10.99 7.17
N GLY A 221 2.61 -10.26 6.33
CA GLY A 221 3.05 -10.76 5.05
C GLY A 221 3.80 -9.71 4.25
N TRP A 222 4.40 -10.16 3.15
CA TRP A 222 5.06 -9.25 2.24
C TRP A 222 4.79 -9.59 0.77
N THR A 223 4.84 -8.57 -0.06
CA THR A 223 4.71 -8.68 -1.51
C THR A 223 5.87 -7.98 -2.19
N ALA A 224 6.32 -8.54 -3.31
CA ALA A 224 7.34 -7.88 -4.12
C ALA A 224 6.78 -6.66 -4.84
N ASN A 225 7.60 -5.64 -4.94
CA ASN A 225 7.35 -4.46 -5.73
C ASN A 225 8.66 -4.04 -6.41
N TYR A 226 8.56 -3.53 -7.64
CA TYR A 226 9.75 -3.20 -8.42
C TYR A 226 9.63 -1.78 -8.98
N ASP A 227 10.78 -1.10 -9.12
CA ASP A 227 10.89 0.03 -10.00
C ASP A 227 11.79 -0.35 -11.17
N LEU A 228 11.25 -0.28 -12.39
CA LEU A 228 11.97 -0.50 -13.64
C LEU A 228 12.39 0.85 -14.18
N LYS A 229 13.69 1.12 -14.24
CA LYS A 229 14.24 2.41 -14.64
C LYS A 229 15.17 2.25 -15.84
N ALA A 230 14.98 3.08 -16.87
CA ALA A 230 15.89 3.23 -17.99
C ALA A 230 15.86 4.67 -18.50
N ASP A 231 17.02 5.23 -18.79
CA ASP A 231 17.12 6.60 -19.30
C ASP A 231 17.11 6.65 -20.83
N LYS A 232 17.61 5.58 -21.49
CA LYS A 232 17.63 5.42 -22.95
C LYS A 232 17.42 3.96 -23.34
N VAL A 233 16.98 3.73 -24.57
CA VAL A 233 16.84 2.38 -25.15
C VAL A 233 18.17 1.65 -25.38
N SER A 234 19.32 2.31 -25.16
CA SER A 234 20.66 1.72 -25.22
C SER A 234 21.20 1.31 -23.85
N ASP A 235 20.57 1.76 -22.78
CA ASP A 235 21.09 1.63 -21.43
C ASP A 235 20.62 0.31 -20.79
N PRO A 236 21.39 -0.23 -19.84
CA PRO A 236 20.92 -1.37 -19.03
C PRO A 236 19.63 -1.01 -18.28
N LEU A 237 18.76 -1.98 -18.14
CA LEU A 237 17.58 -1.84 -17.30
C LEU A 237 17.98 -1.91 -15.82
N ARG A 238 17.69 -0.85 -15.07
CA ARG A 238 17.87 -0.82 -13.62
C ARG A 238 16.58 -1.27 -12.94
N ILE A 239 16.65 -2.36 -12.20
CA ILE A 239 15.54 -2.89 -11.41
C ILE A 239 15.83 -2.63 -9.94
N VAL A 240 15.02 -1.80 -9.30
CA VAL A 240 15.02 -1.65 -7.84
C VAL A 240 13.99 -2.61 -7.26
N TYR A 241 14.46 -3.65 -6.62
CA TYR A 241 13.62 -4.67 -5.99
C TYR A 241 13.28 -4.24 -4.57
N LYS A 242 12.00 -4.15 -4.28
CA LYS A 242 11.44 -3.71 -3.00
C LYS A 242 10.45 -4.73 -2.46
N ALA A 243 10.24 -4.71 -1.16
CA ALA A 243 9.19 -5.46 -0.50
C ALA A 243 8.21 -4.51 0.17
N ASN A 244 6.94 -4.74 0.02
CA ASN A 244 5.90 -4.10 0.82
C ASN A 244 5.53 -5.05 1.95
N VAL A 245 5.93 -4.70 3.17
CA VAL A 245 5.67 -5.48 4.38
C VAL A 245 4.49 -4.87 5.11
N ALA A 246 3.47 -5.67 5.42
CA ALA A 246 2.33 -5.26 6.22
C ALA A 246 2.15 -6.22 7.40
N GLN A 247 1.76 -5.70 8.58
CA GLN A 247 1.53 -6.52 9.75
C GLN A 247 0.41 -5.97 10.65
N GLN A 248 -0.34 -6.88 11.24
CA GLN A 248 -1.35 -6.66 12.26
C GLN A 248 -1.28 -7.77 13.31
N THR A 249 -0.07 -8.05 13.80
CA THR A 249 0.18 -9.11 14.78
C THR A 249 -0.29 -8.77 16.18
N GLY A 250 -0.68 -7.50 16.41
CA GLY A 250 -1.02 -6.96 17.73
C GLY A 250 0.20 -6.55 18.53
N LEU A 251 1.40 -6.60 17.93
CA LEU A 251 2.65 -6.14 18.53
C LEU A 251 3.40 -5.25 17.55
N ASP A 252 3.81 -4.07 17.96
CA ASP A 252 4.69 -3.22 17.16
C ASP A 252 6.09 -3.82 17.09
N TRP A 253 6.62 -3.96 15.89
CA TRP A 253 8.01 -4.35 15.69
C TRP A 253 8.89 -3.12 15.81
N LYS A 254 9.68 -3.02 16.88
CA LYS A 254 10.52 -1.83 17.18
C LYS A 254 11.99 -2.19 17.07
N LYS A 255 12.69 -1.65 16.05
CA LYS A 255 14.13 -1.87 15.82
C LYS A 255 14.52 -3.36 15.79
N VAL A 256 13.76 -4.17 15.06
CA VAL A 256 13.97 -5.60 14.95
C VAL A 256 14.82 -5.94 13.71
N LYS A 257 15.57 -7.03 13.78
CA LYS A 257 16.19 -7.64 12.61
C LYS A 257 15.07 -8.22 11.73
N LEU A 258 15.01 -7.77 10.47
CA LEU A 258 13.98 -8.18 9.51
C LEU A 258 14.56 -9.15 8.48
N ILE A 259 13.92 -10.30 8.32
CA ILE A 259 14.24 -11.29 7.30
C ILE A 259 12.99 -11.50 6.45
N LEU A 260 13.12 -11.42 5.12
CA LEU A 260 12.00 -11.71 4.22
C LEU A 260 12.25 -13.06 3.55
N SER A 261 11.25 -13.93 3.56
CA SER A 261 11.35 -15.25 2.95
C SER A 261 10.33 -15.44 1.83
N THR A 262 10.76 -16.04 0.71
CA THR A 262 9.86 -16.44 -0.37
C THR A 262 9.07 -17.70 -0.03
N GLY A 263 9.45 -18.40 1.03
CA GLY A 263 8.77 -19.59 1.54
C GLY A 263 7.36 -19.30 2.04
N ASN A 264 6.61 -20.36 2.21
CA ASN A 264 5.27 -20.29 2.83
C ASN A 264 5.09 -21.46 3.81
N PRO A 265 5.39 -21.26 5.10
CA PRO A 265 5.30 -22.32 6.12
C PRO A 265 3.89 -22.76 6.43
N THR A 266 2.87 -22.00 5.96
CA THR A 266 1.45 -22.29 6.24
C THR A 266 0.80 -23.17 5.17
N VAL A 267 1.48 -23.46 4.07
CA VAL A 267 1.01 -24.40 3.03
C VAL A 267 1.48 -25.80 3.37
N GLY A 268 0.54 -26.74 3.39
CA GLY A 268 0.85 -28.15 3.65
C GLY A 268 1.93 -28.68 2.72
N SER A 269 2.93 -29.39 3.29
CA SER A 269 4.08 -29.94 2.58
C SER A 269 3.84 -31.34 1.97
N ASN A 270 2.59 -31.85 2.01
CA ASN A 270 2.26 -33.15 1.47
C ASN A 270 2.21 -33.12 -0.05
N ALA A 271 3.05 -33.91 -0.70
CA ALA A 271 2.98 -34.11 -2.14
C ALA A 271 1.64 -34.77 -2.54
N PRO A 272 0.95 -34.25 -3.56
CA PRO A 272 -0.31 -34.84 -4.02
C PRO A 272 -0.06 -36.21 -4.64
N ILE A 273 -0.93 -37.16 -4.34
CA ILE A 273 -0.90 -38.50 -4.92
C ILE A 273 -1.90 -38.55 -6.09
N LEU A 274 -1.42 -38.88 -7.28
CA LEU A 274 -2.30 -39.06 -8.42
C LEU A 274 -3.10 -40.36 -8.27
N THR A 275 -4.41 -40.24 -8.25
CA THR A 275 -5.33 -41.39 -8.22
C THR A 275 -5.83 -41.71 -9.64
N ALA A 276 -6.33 -42.95 -9.85
CA ALA A 276 -6.85 -43.35 -11.15
C ALA A 276 -8.02 -42.44 -11.60
N TRP A 277 -7.92 -41.93 -12.83
CA TRP A 277 -8.99 -41.17 -13.49
C TRP A 277 -9.92 -42.13 -14.24
N LEU A 278 -11.05 -42.43 -13.63
CA LEU A 278 -12.04 -43.33 -14.22
C LEU A 278 -13.06 -42.54 -15.04
N LEU A 279 -13.08 -42.74 -16.35
CA LEU A 279 -14.10 -42.15 -17.23
C LEU A 279 -15.44 -42.88 -17.02
N ARG A 280 -16.52 -42.10 -16.92
CA ARG A 280 -17.91 -42.61 -16.81
C ARG A 280 -18.80 -41.87 -17.82
N TYR A 281 -19.76 -42.58 -18.40
CA TYR A 281 -20.84 -41.95 -19.18
C TYR A 281 -21.79 -41.24 -18.19
N GLY A 282 -22.09 -39.98 -18.43
CA GLY A 282 -22.97 -39.18 -17.57
C GLY A 282 -22.86 -37.69 -17.88
N GLN A 283 -23.52 -36.86 -17.06
CA GLN A 283 -23.46 -35.41 -17.22
C GLN A 283 -22.01 -34.89 -17.06
N ALA A 284 -21.68 -33.85 -17.83
CA ALA A 284 -20.38 -33.22 -17.77
C ALA A 284 -20.01 -32.88 -16.32
N TYR A 285 -18.90 -33.45 -15.84
CA TYR A 285 -18.32 -33.14 -14.54
C TYR A 285 -17.94 -31.65 -14.54
N GLN A 286 -18.63 -30.86 -13.74
CA GLN A 286 -18.16 -29.54 -13.38
C GLN A 286 -17.07 -29.76 -12.33
N PRO A 287 -15.80 -29.44 -12.61
CA PRO A 287 -14.78 -29.51 -11.57
C PRO A 287 -15.20 -28.54 -10.47
N VAL A 288 -15.47 -29.07 -9.29
CA VAL A 288 -15.50 -28.27 -8.09
C VAL A 288 -14.10 -27.69 -7.97
N ARG A 289 -13.93 -26.44 -8.39
CA ARG A 289 -12.78 -25.66 -8.00
C ARG A 289 -12.87 -25.57 -6.49
N ASN A 290 -12.11 -26.41 -5.80
CA ASN A 290 -11.62 -26.03 -4.49
C ASN A 290 -10.71 -24.83 -4.74
N GLU A 291 -11.31 -23.68 -4.88
CA GLU A 291 -10.62 -22.42 -4.69
C GLU A 291 -10.19 -22.45 -3.22
N VAL A 292 -8.96 -22.88 -3.00
CA VAL A 292 -8.22 -22.34 -1.87
C VAL A 292 -8.40 -20.84 -2.06
N ALA A 293 -9.17 -20.22 -1.19
CA ALA A 293 -9.38 -18.80 -1.19
C ALA A 293 -7.99 -18.16 -0.99
N VAL A 294 -7.26 -18.01 -2.07
CA VAL A 294 -6.30 -16.93 -2.21
C VAL A 294 -7.21 -15.72 -2.12
N ASN A 295 -7.21 -15.04 -0.99
CA ASN A 295 -7.78 -13.71 -0.89
C ASN A 295 -7.16 -12.91 -2.03
N THR A 296 -7.85 -12.94 -3.14
CA THR A 296 -7.61 -12.08 -4.26
C THR A 296 -7.84 -10.69 -3.71
N ILE A 297 -6.76 -9.99 -3.39
CA ILE A 297 -6.80 -8.54 -3.29
C ILE A 297 -7.43 -8.13 -4.61
N GLN A 298 -8.69 -7.68 -4.52
CA GLN A 298 -9.43 -7.19 -5.67
C GLN A 298 -8.54 -6.18 -6.36
N SER A 299 -8.13 -6.52 -7.57
CA SER A 299 -7.48 -5.58 -8.47
C SER A 299 -8.50 -4.48 -8.76
N TYR A 300 -8.43 -3.40 -7.99
CA TYR A 300 -9.11 -2.18 -8.35
C TYR A 300 -8.55 -1.76 -9.72
N LYS A 301 -9.40 -1.78 -10.73
CA LYS A 301 -9.13 -1.09 -11.99
C LYS A 301 -8.98 0.39 -11.71
N TYR A 302 -7.75 0.84 -11.48
CA TYR A 302 -7.45 2.26 -11.49
C TYR A 302 -7.28 2.71 -12.94
N GLN A 303 -8.22 3.50 -13.40
CA GLN A 303 -7.99 4.39 -14.53
C GLN A 303 -7.05 5.49 -14.05
N ASN A 304 -5.79 5.41 -14.46
CA ASN A 304 -4.76 6.37 -14.07
C ASN A 304 -4.62 7.49 -15.10
N ASN A 305 -5.04 8.69 -14.67
CA ASN A 305 -4.50 9.95 -15.17
C ASN A 305 -3.74 10.63 -14.01
N ALA A 306 -2.64 10.02 -13.56
CA ALA A 306 -1.84 10.60 -12.49
C ALA A 306 -0.67 11.38 -13.08
N SER A 307 -0.59 12.68 -12.81
CA SER A 307 0.60 13.47 -13.10
C SER A 307 1.56 13.42 -11.90
N MET A 308 2.66 12.72 -12.07
CA MET A 308 3.80 12.69 -11.15
C MET A 308 4.93 13.53 -11.72
N THR A 309 5.68 14.22 -10.87
CA THR A 309 6.91 14.89 -11.24
C THR A 309 8.03 14.35 -10.39
N ASN A 310 9.09 13.86 -11.03
CA ASN A 310 10.31 13.40 -10.37
C ASN A 310 11.43 14.41 -10.61
N ILE A 311 12.21 14.74 -9.58
CA ILE A 311 13.31 15.69 -9.61
C ILE A 311 14.56 14.95 -9.13
N SER A 312 15.48 14.65 -10.05
CA SER A 312 16.70 13.89 -9.74
C SER A 312 17.80 14.74 -9.10
N ALA A 313 18.71 14.08 -8.36
CA ALA A 313 19.87 14.72 -7.72
C ALA A 313 20.72 15.57 -8.68
N ASP A 314 20.86 15.14 -9.95
CA ASP A 314 21.61 15.90 -10.97
C ASP A 314 20.94 17.21 -11.39
N GLN A 315 19.61 17.30 -11.28
CA GLN A 315 18.87 18.55 -11.51
C GLN A 315 18.94 19.46 -10.28
N LEU A 316 19.06 18.87 -9.10
CA LEU A 316 19.14 19.57 -7.83
C LEU A 316 20.54 20.14 -7.58
N SER A 317 21.59 19.41 -7.93
CA SER A 317 23.00 19.83 -7.73
C SER A 317 23.42 21.03 -8.57
N LYS A 318 22.69 21.36 -9.64
CA LYS A 318 22.96 22.52 -10.53
C LYS A 318 22.39 23.83 -10.01
N ARG A 319 21.62 23.82 -8.91
CA ARG A 319 21.06 25.01 -8.26
C ARG A 319 21.72 25.20 -6.90
N PRO A 320 22.46 26.27 -6.62
CA PRO A 320 22.92 26.58 -5.28
C PRO A 320 21.75 27.08 -4.44
N VAL A 321 21.11 26.16 -3.72
CA VAL A 321 19.97 26.42 -2.83
C VAL A 321 20.31 26.04 -1.40
N THR A 322 19.76 26.77 -0.44
CA THR A 322 20.04 26.60 0.98
C THR A 322 18.97 25.78 1.70
N SER A 323 17.82 25.51 1.04
CA SER A 323 16.74 24.71 1.63
C SER A 323 16.03 23.84 0.59
N ILE A 324 15.42 22.73 1.05
CA ILE A 324 14.59 21.84 0.22
C ILE A 324 13.40 22.59 -0.38
N ALA A 325 12.83 23.53 0.35
CA ALA A 325 11.73 24.33 -0.12
C ALA A 325 12.11 25.17 -1.35
N GLU A 326 13.26 25.86 -1.32
CA GLU A 326 13.81 26.58 -2.47
C GLU A 326 14.15 25.64 -3.63
N MET A 327 14.55 24.40 -3.32
CA MET A 327 14.85 23.36 -4.30
C MET A 327 13.60 22.94 -5.09
N LEU A 328 12.45 22.91 -4.42
CA LEU A 328 11.15 22.54 -5.01
C LEU A 328 10.50 23.71 -5.78
N ASP A 329 10.89 24.94 -5.48
CA ASP A 329 10.30 26.11 -6.14
C ASP A 329 10.67 26.15 -7.63
N GLY A 330 9.64 26.14 -8.48
CA GLY A 330 9.79 26.07 -9.93
C GLY A 330 10.41 24.77 -10.50
N ALA A 331 10.72 23.77 -9.65
CA ALA A 331 11.27 22.50 -10.10
C ALA A 331 10.19 21.51 -10.54
N ALA A 332 8.97 21.62 -10.01
CA ALA A 332 7.86 20.77 -10.39
C ALA A 332 6.63 21.60 -10.81
N PRO A 333 6.04 21.38 -12.00
CA PRO A 333 4.83 22.07 -12.41
C PRO A 333 3.70 21.88 -11.38
N GLY A 334 3.12 22.99 -10.86
CA GLY A 334 2.02 22.97 -9.88
C GLY A 334 2.46 22.77 -8.43
N VAL A 335 3.74 22.86 -8.12
CA VAL A 335 4.27 23.06 -6.77
C VAL A 335 4.55 24.57 -6.61
N MET A 336 4.02 25.15 -5.55
CA MET A 336 4.20 26.54 -5.17
C MET A 336 4.79 26.59 -3.77
N VAL A 337 5.88 27.29 -3.62
CA VAL A 337 6.56 27.47 -2.33
C VAL A 337 6.39 28.93 -1.91
N THR A 338 5.86 29.14 -0.73
CA THR A 338 5.68 30.47 -0.16
C THR A 338 6.58 30.60 1.05
N SER A 339 7.61 31.40 0.96
CA SER A 339 8.50 31.72 2.11
C SER A 339 7.86 32.83 2.96
N GLY A 340 7.56 32.52 4.20
CA GLY A 340 6.95 33.45 5.16
C GLY A 340 7.90 34.47 5.78
N GLY A 341 8.67 35.19 4.96
CA GLY A 341 9.54 36.28 5.42
C GLY A 341 11.00 36.07 5.05
N GLY A 342 11.65 37.10 4.51
CA GLY A 342 13.01 37.09 3.96
C GLY A 342 14.16 36.85 4.95
N GLN A 343 13.96 36.08 6.02
CA GLN A 343 15.03 35.66 6.92
C GLN A 343 15.51 34.25 6.54
N PRO A 344 16.82 34.03 6.40
CA PRO A 344 17.39 32.70 6.19
C PRO A 344 16.98 31.76 7.33
N GLY A 345 16.37 30.59 7.00
CA GLY A 345 15.93 29.58 7.97
C GLY A 345 14.46 29.66 8.40
N SER A 346 13.65 30.58 7.84
CA SER A 346 12.19 30.56 8.05
C SER A 346 11.54 29.35 7.39
N ASN A 347 10.52 28.75 8.04
CA ASN A 347 9.75 27.68 7.44
C ASN A 347 9.02 28.18 6.19
N ALA A 348 9.18 27.46 5.10
CA ALA A 348 8.44 27.71 3.86
C ALA A 348 7.25 26.77 3.76
N ASP A 349 6.10 27.31 3.40
CA ASP A 349 4.90 26.53 3.13
C ASP A 349 4.91 26.02 1.68
N ILE A 350 4.75 24.73 1.53
CA ILE A 350 4.67 24.05 0.23
C ILE A 350 3.21 23.75 -0.08
N MET A 351 2.77 24.19 -1.26
CA MET A 351 1.46 23.84 -1.82
C MET A 351 1.62 23.04 -3.11
N VAL A 352 0.87 21.96 -3.24
CA VAL A 352 0.83 21.14 -4.45
C VAL A 352 -0.53 21.33 -5.11
N ARG A 353 -0.58 21.94 -6.33
CA ARG A 353 -1.79 22.19 -7.13
C ARG A 353 -2.86 23.12 -6.55
N GLY A 354 -2.53 24.27 -6.00
CA GLY A 354 -3.56 25.25 -5.63
C GLY A 354 -4.65 24.75 -4.67
N GLN A 355 -5.49 25.62 -4.17
CA GLN A 355 -6.54 25.27 -3.20
C GLN A 355 -7.64 24.39 -3.83
N GLY A 356 -7.59 23.08 -3.61
CA GLY A 356 -8.61 22.12 -4.06
C GLY A 356 -9.61 21.68 -2.98
N SER A 357 -9.59 22.28 -1.79
CA SER A 357 -10.49 21.96 -0.68
C SER A 357 -10.91 23.21 0.07
N LEU A 358 -12.17 23.24 0.53
CA LEU A 358 -12.75 24.29 1.37
C LEU A 358 -12.09 24.44 2.76
N SER A 359 -11.12 23.59 3.10
CA SER A 359 -10.27 23.68 4.29
C SER A 359 -8.86 24.10 3.88
N ALA A 360 -8.68 25.36 3.68
CA ALA A 360 -7.66 26.03 2.87
C ALA A 360 -6.24 26.11 3.45
N SER A 361 -5.74 25.21 4.32
CA SER A 361 -4.43 25.41 4.95
C SER A 361 -3.64 24.16 5.35
N ALA A 362 -3.98 22.97 4.88
CA ALA A 362 -3.20 21.80 5.24
C ALA A 362 -2.04 21.58 4.23
N PRO A 363 -0.78 21.48 4.67
CA PRO A 363 0.37 21.21 3.82
C PRO A 363 0.29 19.81 3.19
N PRO A 364 1.03 19.52 2.10
CA PRO A 364 1.15 18.18 1.55
C PRO A 364 1.80 17.24 2.57
N LEU A 365 1.52 15.95 2.45
CA LEU A 365 2.19 14.94 3.27
C LEU A 365 3.65 14.81 2.82
N ILE A 366 4.59 15.06 3.72
CA ILE A 366 6.01 14.80 3.49
C ILE A 366 6.32 13.37 3.93
N VAL A 367 7.00 12.63 3.07
CA VAL A 367 7.50 11.28 3.35
C VAL A 367 9.00 11.27 3.11
N LEU A 368 9.77 11.11 4.18
CA LEU A 368 11.23 11.03 4.14
C LEU A 368 11.64 9.56 4.26
N ASP A 369 12.39 9.06 3.29
CA ASP A 369 12.88 7.67 3.26
C ASP A 369 11.80 6.61 3.53
N GLY A 370 10.60 6.86 2.99
CA GLY A 370 9.45 5.96 3.12
C GLY A 370 8.62 6.13 4.39
N ALA A 371 9.01 6.98 5.35
CA ALA A 371 8.26 7.26 6.56
C ALA A 371 7.62 8.66 6.53
N PRO A 372 6.36 8.83 7.03
CA PRO A 372 5.77 10.15 7.19
C PRO A 372 6.64 11.04 8.08
N TYR A 373 7.02 12.19 7.55
CA TYR A 373 7.88 13.16 8.23
C TYR A 373 7.07 14.37 8.69
N SER A 374 7.14 14.69 9.97
CA SER A 374 6.45 15.83 10.59
C SER A 374 7.40 16.94 11.06
N GLY A 375 8.70 16.78 10.81
CA GLY A 375 9.70 17.79 11.12
C GLY A 375 9.74 18.95 10.11
N ALA A 376 10.46 20.00 10.44
CA ALA A 376 10.66 21.11 9.52
C ALA A 376 11.61 20.72 8.37
N LEU A 377 11.26 21.04 7.13
CA LEU A 377 12.06 20.67 5.94
C LEU A 377 13.45 21.34 5.90
N ASN A 378 13.63 22.45 6.60
CA ASN A 378 14.92 23.13 6.74
C ASN A 378 15.94 22.37 7.62
N THR A 379 15.51 21.31 8.32
CA THR A 379 16.41 20.45 9.10
C THR A 379 17.07 19.34 8.27
N ILE A 380 16.63 19.14 7.02
CA ILE A 380 17.19 18.15 6.10
C ILE A 380 18.18 18.88 5.19
N ASP A 381 19.45 18.42 5.18
CA ASP A 381 20.47 19.02 4.31
C ASP A 381 20.14 18.74 2.85
N PRO A 382 20.01 19.78 1.99
CA PRO A 382 19.80 19.60 0.56
C PRO A 382 20.85 18.71 -0.11
N GLN A 383 22.08 18.70 0.41
CA GLN A 383 23.17 17.88 -0.13
C GLN A 383 22.99 16.39 0.15
N ASP A 384 22.20 16.03 1.16
CA ASP A 384 21.91 14.63 1.49
C ASP A 384 20.77 14.04 0.66
N ILE A 385 20.12 14.84 -0.21
CA ILE A 385 19.00 14.37 -1.01
C ILE A 385 19.48 13.63 -2.26
N ALA A 386 18.93 12.46 -2.48
CA ALA A 386 19.13 11.65 -3.67
C ALA A 386 18.04 11.86 -4.71
N ASP A 387 16.78 12.01 -4.29
CA ASP A 387 15.62 12.11 -5.18
C ASP A 387 14.41 12.73 -4.47
N ILE A 388 13.60 13.51 -5.21
CA ILE A 388 12.34 14.05 -4.74
C ILE A 388 11.25 13.73 -5.76
N VAL A 389 10.17 13.08 -5.31
CA VAL A 389 9.00 12.75 -6.13
C VAL A 389 7.77 13.45 -5.59
N VAL A 390 7.07 14.22 -6.42
CA VAL A 390 5.82 14.90 -6.05
C VAL A 390 4.62 14.19 -6.67
N LEU A 391 3.73 13.67 -5.81
CA LEU A 391 2.49 13.02 -6.17
C LEU A 391 1.32 13.99 -6.03
N LYS A 392 0.62 14.26 -7.13
CA LYS A 392 -0.31 15.41 -7.22
C LYS A 392 -1.80 15.05 -7.19
N ASP A 393 -2.21 13.78 -7.26
CA ASP A 393 -3.60 13.39 -7.54
C ASP A 393 -4.20 12.33 -6.62
N ALA A 394 -5.38 11.82 -7.01
CA ALA A 394 -6.11 10.76 -6.32
C ALA A 394 -5.25 9.51 -6.00
N THR A 395 -4.16 9.28 -6.74
CA THR A 395 -3.18 8.22 -6.49
C THR A 395 -2.49 8.39 -5.13
N SER A 396 -2.22 9.63 -4.72
CA SER A 396 -1.64 9.92 -3.41
C SER A 396 -2.59 9.55 -2.27
N LYS A 397 -3.90 9.77 -2.45
CA LYS A 397 -4.93 9.35 -1.48
C LYS A 397 -5.08 7.84 -1.37
N ALA A 398 -4.92 7.12 -2.48
CA ALA A 398 -5.02 5.67 -2.51
C ALA A 398 -3.88 4.99 -1.74
N VAL A 399 -2.66 5.57 -1.79
CA VAL A 399 -1.46 5.00 -1.17
C VAL A 399 -1.28 5.48 0.28
N TYR A 400 -1.56 6.77 0.55
CA TYR A 400 -1.26 7.42 1.84
C TYR A 400 -2.50 7.83 2.63
N GLY A 401 -3.71 7.49 2.16
CA GLY A 401 -4.99 7.76 2.82
C GLY A 401 -5.39 9.24 2.85
N ALA A 402 -6.29 9.60 3.76
CA ALA A 402 -6.85 10.96 3.85
C ALA A 402 -5.80 12.07 4.10
N ARG A 403 -4.65 11.74 4.69
CA ARG A 403 -3.55 12.69 4.92
C ARG A 403 -2.89 13.19 3.63
N ALA A 404 -3.04 12.46 2.54
CA ALA A 404 -2.49 12.80 1.23
C ALA A 404 -3.47 13.62 0.36
N ALA A 405 -4.53 14.16 0.95
CA ALA A 405 -5.56 14.91 0.22
C ALA A 405 -5.01 16.13 -0.54
N ASN A 406 -3.92 16.71 -0.05
CA ASN A 406 -3.26 17.90 -0.60
C ASN A 406 -1.96 17.57 -1.37
N GLY A 407 -1.77 16.30 -1.76
CA GLY A 407 -0.56 15.81 -2.41
C GLY A 407 0.43 15.18 -1.44
N VAL A 408 1.46 14.51 -1.99
CA VAL A 408 2.56 13.89 -1.23
C VAL A 408 3.88 14.30 -1.85
N VAL A 409 4.85 14.66 -1.02
CA VAL A 409 6.24 14.88 -1.40
C VAL A 409 7.08 13.77 -0.80
N LEU A 410 7.63 12.90 -1.66
CA LEU A 410 8.54 11.81 -1.26
C LEU A 410 9.96 12.32 -1.39
N ILE A 411 10.71 12.28 -0.32
CA ILE A 411 12.13 12.67 -0.27
C ILE A 411 12.93 11.42 0.05
N THR A 412 13.93 11.12 -0.78
CA THR A 412 14.87 10.02 -0.57
C THR A 412 16.26 10.60 -0.34
N THR A 413 16.91 10.23 0.76
CA THR A 413 18.28 10.68 1.06
C THR A 413 19.34 9.81 0.39
N LYS A 414 20.55 10.34 0.23
CA LYS A 414 21.71 9.60 -0.29
C LYS A 414 22.12 8.44 0.64
N ALA A 415 21.89 8.59 1.95
CA ALA A 415 22.13 7.53 2.93
C ALA A 415 21.22 6.31 2.68
N ASN A 416 20.01 6.52 2.15
CA ASN A 416 19.09 5.44 1.82
C ASN A 416 19.36 4.80 0.44
N LYS A 417 20.27 5.34 -0.37
CA LYS A 417 20.76 4.68 -1.59
C LYS A 417 21.55 3.40 -1.34
N GLY A 418 22.04 3.20 -0.11
CA GLY A 418 22.89 2.07 0.27
C GLY A 418 22.16 0.91 0.94
N VAL A 419 20.82 0.87 0.98
CA VAL A 419 20.09 -0.26 1.62
C VAL A 419 20.32 -1.58 0.88
N SER A 420 20.61 -1.54 -0.42
CA SER A 420 20.98 -2.72 -1.20
C SER A 420 22.31 -3.37 -0.72
N ASP A 421 23.23 -2.59 -0.14
CA ASP A 421 24.51 -3.08 0.38
C ASP A 421 24.36 -3.75 1.76
N HIS A 422 23.19 -3.59 2.39
CA HIS A 422 22.85 -4.16 3.69
C HIS A 422 21.85 -5.31 3.62
N THR A 423 21.59 -5.84 2.43
CA THR A 423 20.70 -6.99 2.24
C THR A 423 21.50 -8.15 1.69
N GLU A 424 21.65 -9.20 2.49
CA GLU A 424 22.24 -10.46 2.07
C GLU A 424 21.16 -11.40 1.55
N VAL A 425 21.35 -11.96 0.36
CA VAL A 425 20.42 -12.91 -0.25
C VAL A 425 20.99 -14.30 -0.08
N GLU A 426 20.35 -15.12 0.74
CA GLU A 426 20.71 -16.52 0.93
C GLU A 426 19.75 -17.41 0.11
N GLU A 427 20.27 -18.11 -0.86
CA GLU A 427 19.52 -19.13 -1.63
C GLU A 427 19.56 -20.46 -0.86
N LYS A 428 18.40 -20.95 -0.48
CA LYS A 428 18.19 -22.29 0.08
C LYS A 428 17.56 -23.17 -0.99
N GLU A 429 17.67 -24.48 -0.86
CA GLU A 429 17.16 -25.43 -1.86
C GLU A 429 15.68 -25.22 -2.25
N LEU A 430 14.84 -24.72 -1.34
CA LEU A 430 13.41 -24.51 -1.58
C LEU A 430 12.97 -23.04 -1.59
N ASN A 431 13.78 -22.13 -1.03
CA ASN A 431 13.38 -20.74 -0.79
C ASN A 431 14.57 -19.79 -0.85
N ALA A 432 14.34 -18.54 -1.22
CA ALA A 432 15.28 -17.45 -1.04
C ALA A 432 14.91 -16.63 0.20
N THR A 433 15.91 -16.22 0.98
CA THR A 433 15.75 -15.30 2.11
C THR A 433 16.56 -14.04 1.86
N PHE A 434 15.96 -12.90 2.22
CA PHE A 434 16.59 -11.58 2.21
C PHE A 434 16.83 -11.19 3.66
N ASP A 435 18.04 -11.30 4.12
CA ASP A 435 18.46 -10.88 5.46
C ASP A 435 18.83 -9.40 5.42
N ILE A 436 18.18 -8.59 6.25
CA ILE A 436 18.33 -7.13 6.24
C ILE A 436 19.01 -6.73 7.54
N ASP A 437 20.25 -6.28 7.45
CA ASP A 437 21.07 -5.91 8.62
C ASP A 437 20.63 -4.64 9.33
N ILE A 438 19.88 -3.77 8.62
CA ILE A 438 19.37 -2.53 9.20
C ILE A 438 18.12 -2.84 10.04
N PRO A 439 18.06 -2.43 11.33
CA PRO A 439 16.89 -2.64 12.17
C PRO A 439 15.66 -1.87 11.66
N TYR A 440 14.53 -2.56 11.50
CA TYR A 440 13.28 -1.97 11.06
C TYR A 440 12.28 -1.77 12.20
N SER A 441 11.46 -0.71 12.07
CA SER A 441 10.31 -0.49 12.95
C SER A 441 9.03 -0.47 12.12
N ILE A 442 8.12 -1.42 12.37
CA ILE A 442 6.86 -1.59 11.64
C ILE A 442 5.72 -1.67 12.65
N ALA A 443 4.83 -0.68 12.64
CA ALA A 443 3.68 -0.65 13.52
C ALA A 443 2.62 -1.70 13.15
N SER A 444 1.89 -2.20 14.17
CA SER A 444 0.82 -3.19 14.00
C SER A 444 -0.49 -2.52 13.54
N ASN A 445 -0.54 -2.06 12.29
CA ASN A 445 -1.65 -1.27 11.75
C ASN A 445 -2.10 -1.71 10.35
N ASN A 446 -1.57 -2.82 9.86
CA ASN A 446 -1.83 -3.37 8.51
C ASN A 446 -1.50 -2.41 7.35
N LYS A 447 -0.71 -1.37 7.57
CA LYS A 447 -0.26 -0.47 6.51
C LYS A 447 1.01 -1.03 5.87
N PRO A 448 1.12 -1.02 4.53
CA PRO A 448 2.32 -1.49 3.86
C PRO A 448 3.49 -0.53 4.11
N HIS A 449 4.62 -1.10 4.50
CA HIS A 449 5.91 -0.43 4.64
C HIS A 449 6.83 -0.92 3.52
N SER A 450 7.35 0.00 2.73
CA SER A 450 8.27 -0.33 1.64
C SER A 450 9.68 -0.51 2.18
N VAL A 451 10.28 -1.65 1.87
CA VAL A 451 11.64 -2.04 2.24
C VAL A 451 12.41 -2.29 0.96
N SER A 452 13.53 -1.61 0.76
CA SER A 452 14.39 -1.84 -0.40
C SER A 452 15.24 -3.10 -0.16
N LEU A 453 15.29 -4.01 -1.16
CA LEU A 453 16.00 -5.27 -1.04
C LEU A 453 17.29 -5.28 -1.85
N LYS A 454 17.19 -4.97 -3.15
CA LYS A 454 18.31 -5.10 -4.07
C LYS A 454 18.15 -4.15 -5.25
N GLU A 455 19.25 -3.64 -5.76
CA GLU A 455 19.32 -2.92 -7.03
C GLU A 455 20.10 -3.75 -8.04
N LEU A 456 19.54 -3.95 -9.23
CA LEU A 456 20.09 -4.77 -10.28
C LEU A 456 20.21 -3.95 -11.55
N ASN A 457 21.41 -3.94 -12.13
CA ASN A 457 21.66 -3.38 -13.46
C ASN A 457 21.79 -4.54 -14.46
N ILE A 458 20.81 -4.70 -15.33
CA ILE A 458 20.68 -5.87 -16.18
C ILE A 458 20.78 -5.45 -17.64
N PRO A 459 21.63 -6.11 -18.45
CA PRO A 459 21.62 -5.91 -19.89
C PRO A 459 20.23 -6.19 -20.45
N ALA A 460 19.65 -5.25 -21.18
CA ALA A 460 18.35 -5.38 -21.82
C ALA A 460 18.42 -4.96 -23.28
N SER A 461 17.70 -5.65 -24.13
CA SER A 461 17.43 -5.18 -25.49
C SER A 461 16.03 -4.60 -25.55
N TYR A 462 15.87 -3.55 -26.37
CA TYR A 462 14.61 -2.84 -26.47
C TYR A 462 14.00 -2.98 -27.85
N LYS A 463 12.69 -3.26 -27.90
CA LYS A 463 11.91 -3.31 -29.14
C LYS A 463 10.53 -2.72 -28.91
N TYR A 464 9.89 -2.29 -29.99
CA TYR A 464 8.50 -1.87 -29.95
C TYR A 464 7.58 -3.06 -30.23
N TYR A 465 6.41 -3.06 -29.61
CA TYR A 465 5.37 -4.06 -29.74
C TYR A 465 4.02 -3.39 -29.95
N ALA A 466 3.24 -3.87 -30.90
CA ALA A 466 1.90 -3.34 -31.15
C ALA A 466 0.92 -4.39 -31.61
N VAL A 467 -0.31 -4.29 -31.12
CA VAL A 467 -1.47 -5.11 -31.53
C VAL A 467 -2.65 -4.18 -31.79
N PRO A 468 -2.69 -3.49 -32.94
CA PRO A 468 -3.66 -2.42 -33.21
C PRO A 468 -5.11 -2.87 -33.27
N LYS A 469 -5.37 -4.18 -33.33
CA LYS A 469 -6.71 -4.77 -33.16
C LYS A 469 -7.23 -4.58 -31.73
N LEU A 470 -6.36 -4.56 -30.72
CA LEU A 470 -6.71 -4.46 -29.29
C LEU A 470 -6.43 -3.06 -28.73
N ASP A 471 -5.32 -2.48 -29.11
CA ASP A 471 -4.86 -1.17 -28.64
C ASP A 471 -4.05 -0.48 -29.75
N PRO A 472 -4.40 0.75 -30.15
CA PRO A 472 -3.74 1.44 -31.26
C PRO A 472 -2.33 1.94 -30.90
N ASP A 473 -1.92 1.89 -29.65
CA ASP A 473 -0.61 2.40 -29.21
C ASP A 473 0.51 1.37 -29.44
N ALA A 474 1.71 1.87 -29.67
CA ALA A 474 2.94 1.09 -29.63
C ALA A 474 3.52 1.09 -28.21
N PHE A 475 3.91 -0.08 -27.74
CA PHE A 475 4.53 -0.28 -26.43
C PHE A 475 6.04 -0.51 -26.59
N LEU A 476 6.85 0.16 -25.79
CA LEU A 476 8.27 -0.16 -25.66
C LEU A 476 8.41 -1.36 -24.73
N LEU A 477 9.08 -2.41 -25.17
CA LEU A 477 9.40 -3.59 -24.37
C LEU A 477 10.91 -3.64 -24.11
N ALA A 478 11.29 -3.89 -22.86
CA ALA A 478 12.62 -4.31 -22.48
C ALA A 478 12.65 -5.85 -22.41
N GLU A 479 13.55 -6.46 -23.16
CA GLU A 479 13.79 -7.91 -23.15
C GLU A 479 15.01 -8.21 -22.27
N VAL A 480 14.79 -9.00 -21.24
CA VAL A 480 15.83 -9.42 -20.28
C VAL A 480 16.04 -10.92 -20.42
N ASN A 481 17.28 -11.32 -20.68
CA ASN A 481 17.71 -12.71 -20.74
C ASN A 481 18.38 -13.13 -19.42
N GLY A 482 18.31 -14.42 -19.08
CA GLY A 482 18.97 -14.98 -17.89
C GLY A 482 18.40 -14.43 -16.57
N TYR A 483 17.15 -14.05 -16.56
CA TYR A 483 16.44 -13.49 -15.41
C TYR A 483 16.20 -14.51 -14.29
N GLU A 484 16.34 -15.81 -14.56
CA GLU A 484 16.16 -16.90 -13.59
C GLU A 484 17.16 -16.79 -12.43
N LYS A 485 18.35 -16.26 -12.71
CA LYS A 485 19.42 -16.06 -11.70
C LYS A 485 19.20 -14.86 -10.80
N LEU A 486 18.15 -14.10 -11.03
CA LEU A 486 17.89 -12.85 -10.30
C LEU A 486 17.01 -13.03 -9.08
N ASN A 487 16.46 -14.22 -8.87
CA ASN A 487 15.53 -14.54 -7.77
C ASN A 487 14.33 -13.60 -7.69
N LEU A 488 13.83 -13.16 -8.86
CA LEU A 488 12.64 -12.34 -8.95
C LEU A 488 11.42 -13.19 -8.62
N ILE A 489 10.44 -12.57 -7.95
CA ILE A 489 9.14 -13.18 -7.70
C ILE A 489 8.03 -12.33 -8.33
N PRO A 490 6.83 -12.88 -8.60
CA PRO A 490 5.74 -12.10 -9.15
C PRO A 490 5.39 -10.89 -8.31
N GLY A 491 5.29 -9.72 -8.95
CA GLY A 491 4.99 -8.47 -8.26
C GLY A 491 4.67 -7.31 -9.19
N GLU A 492 4.07 -6.25 -8.63
CA GLU A 492 3.86 -5.00 -9.35
C GLU A 492 5.19 -4.30 -9.62
N ALA A 493 5.30 -3.68 -10.78
CA ALA A 493 6.47 -2.90 -11.17
C ALA A 493 6.05 -1.50 -11.64
N ASN A 494 6.62 -0.48 -11.04
CA ASN A 494 6.54 0.89 -11.51
C ASN A 494 7.55 1.10 -12.64
N ILE A 495 7.16 1.83 -13.67
CA ILE A 495 8.00 2.09 -14.83
C ILE A 495 8.42 3.54 -14.83
N VAL A 496 9.72 3.77 -14.87
CA VAL A 496 10.32 5.10 -15.02
C VAL A 496 11.22 5.07 -16.25
N PHE A 497 10.86 5.84 -17.28
CA PHE A 497 11.62 5.94 -18.51
C PHE A 497 11.95 7.41 -18.81
N GLU A 498 13.19 7.71 -19.18
CA GLU A 498 13.68 9.10 -19.35
C GLU A 498 13.37 9.98 -18.13
N ASN A 499 13.60 9.47 -16.92
CA ASN A 499 13.27 10.11 -15.64
C ASN A 499 11.78 10.51 -15.47
N THR A 500 10.89 9.90 -16.25
CA THR A 500 9.46 10.15 -16.19
C THR A 500 8.73 8.86 -15.78
N TYR A 501 7.81 8.97 -14.83
CA TYR A 501 6.92 7.86 -14.50
C TYR A 501 5.96 7.62 -15.67
N VAL A 502 5.98 6.41 -16.22
CA VAL A 502 5.21 6.03 -17.40
C VAL A 502 3.95 5.25 -17.04
N GLY A 503 4.02 4.48 -15.95
CA GLY A 503 2.89 3.65 -15.51
C GLY A 503 3.33 2.46 -14.67
N LYS A 504 2.44 1.46 -14.57
CA LYS A 504 2.70 0.21 -13.88
C LYS A 504 2.61 -0.98 -14.84
N THR A 505 3.37 -2.01 -14.55
CA THR A 505 3.26 -3.33 -15.18
C THR A 505 3.31 -4.41 -14.11
N PHE A 506 3.07 -5.65 -14.48
CA PHE A 506 3.23 -6.79 -13.61
C PHE A 506 4.42 -7.63 -14.08
N LEU A 507 5.41 -7.78 -13.22
CA LEU A 507 6.56 -8.64 -13.45
C LEU A 507 6.19 -10.06 -13.01
N ASN A 508 6.25 -11.02 -13.95
CA ASN A 508 6.05 -12.44 -13.67
C ASN A 508 7.25 -13.24 -14.19
N PRO A 509 8.16 -13.64 -13.33
CA PRO A 509 9.34 -14.42 -13.72
C PRO A 509 9.03 -15.92 -13.92
N TYR A 510 7.85 -16.40 -13.52
CA TYR A 510 7.46 -17.81 -13.67
C TYR A 510 6.91 -18.11 -15.08
N ASN A 511 7.65 -17.64 -16.07
CA ASN A 511 7.34 -17.88 -17.46
C ASN A 511 8.28 -18.98 -17.99
N THR A 512 7.78 -19.83 -18.86
CA THR A 512 8.59 -20.88 -19.51
C THR A 512 9.41 -20.37 -20.70
N GLN A 513 9.44 -19.05 -20.90
CA GLN A 513 10.21 -18.42 -21.99
C GLN A 513 11.59 -18.02 -21.49
N ASP A 514 12.63 -18.21 -22.32
CA ASP A 514 14.01 -17.82 -22.00
C ASP A 514 14.22 -16.30 -21.86
N THR A 515 13.23 -15.51 -22.21
CA THR A 515 13.27 -14.04 -22.21
C THR A 515 12.10 -13.46 -21.43
N LEU A 516 12.41 -12.62 -20.47
CA LEU A 516 11.41 -11.82 -19.74
C LEU A 516 11.14 -10.51 -20.49
N ASN A 517 9.90 -10.34 -20.96
CA ASN A 517 9.47 -9.11 -21.65
C ASN A 517 8.79 -8.17 -20.66
N LEU A 518 9.38 -7.00 -20.44
CA LEU A 518 8.89 -6.00 -19.52
C LEU A 518 8.37 -4.78 -20.31
N SER A 519 7.11 -4.44 -20.16
CA SER A 519 6.56 -3.25 -20.80
C SER A 519 7.10 -1.98 -20.13
N MET A 520 7.76 -1.14 -20.92
CA MET A 520 8.30 0.16 -20.50
C MET A 520 7.35 1.32 -20.83
N GLY A 521 6.11 1.02 -21.20
CA GLY A 521 5.06 1.99 -21.46
C GLY A 521 4.77 2.24 -22.94
N ARG A 522 3.92 3.24 -23.19
CA ARG A 522 3.39 3.62 -24.51
C ARG A 522 4.24 4.73 -25.13
N ASP A 523 4.61 4.61 -26.41
CA ASP A 523 5.28 5.70 -27.15
C ASP A 523 4.33 6.30 -28.19
N LYS A 524 3.78 7.47 -27.89
CA LYS A 524 2.88 8.22 -28.78
C LYS A 524 3.55 8.78 -30.05
N ARG A 525 4.88 8.75 -30.12
CA ARG A 525 5.64 9.15 -31.33
C ARG A 525 5.58 8.09 -32.43
N ILE A 526 5.06 6.88 -32.10
CA ILE A 526 4.77 5.83 -33.07
C ILE A 526 3.26 5.77 -33.21
N THR A 527 2.75 6.21 -34.36
CA THR A 527 1.32 6.22 -34.63
C THR A 527 0.96 5.02 -35.48
N ILE A 528 -0.04 4.25 -35.04
CA ILE A 528 -0.51 3.08 -35.76
C ILE A 528 -2.00 3.23 -36.03
N LYS A 529 -2.39 3.01 -37.29
CA LYS A 529 -3.79 3.05 -37.72
C LYS A 529 -4.15 1.73 -38.38
N ARG A 530 -5.24 1.10 -37.94
CA ARG A 530 -5.81 -0.12 -38.51
C ARG A 530 -7.12 0.19 -39.17
N GLU A 531 -7.23 -0.05 -40.47
CA GLU A 531 -8.44 0.25 -41.27
C GLU A 531 -8.86 -0.95 -42.13
N LYS A 532 -10.14 -1.14 -42.20
CA LYS A 532 -10.74 -2.07 -43.20
C LYS A 532 -10.81 -1.36 -44.54
N VAL A 533 -10.20 -1.94 -45.56
CA VAL A 533 -10.21 -1.40 -46.92
C VAL A 533 -11.49 -1.88 -47.63
N THR A 534 -12.48 -0.99 -47.75
CA THR A 534 -13.81 -1.30 -48.30
C THR A 534 -13.76 -1.75 -49.75
N ASP A 535 -12.96 -1.07 -50.58
CA ASP A 535 -12.84 -1.36 -52.01
C ASP A 535 -12.21 -2.73 -52.33
N LEU A 536 -11.44 -3.27 -51.37
CA LEU A 536 -10.81 -4.60 -51.45
C LEU A 536 -11.55 -5.67 -50.66
N SER A 537 -12.65 -5.30 -50.01
CA SER A 537 -13.49 -6.21 -49.22
C SER A 537 -14.78 -6.51 -50.01
N ALA A 538 -14.99 -7.76 -50.35
CA ALA A 538 -16.09 -8.18 -51.23
C ALA A 538 -16.99 -9.22 -50.57
N SER A 539 -18.27 -9.24 -50.95
CA SER A 539 -19.22 -10.27 -50.55
C SER A 539 -19.82 -10.90 -51.82
N LYS A 540 -19.73 -12.22 -51.96
CA LYS A 540 -20.28 -12.98 -53.07
C LYS A 540 -21.13 -14.12 -52.53
N VAL A 541 -22.29 -14.35 -53.18
CA VAL A 541 -23.13 -15.53 -52.92
C VAL A 541 -22.78 -16.60 -53.96
N LEU A 542 -22.45 -17.80 -53.51
CA LEU A 542 -22.03 -18.96 -54.31
C LEU A 542 -22.98 -20.12 -53.98
N GLY A 543 -24.10 -20.22 -54.71
CA GLY A 543 -25.11 -21.24 -54.45
C GLY A 543 -25.74 -21.14 -53.06
N SER A 544 -25.54 -22.15 -52.21
CA SER A 544 -25.99 -22.20 -50.82
C SER A 544 -25.05 -21.51 -49.83
N SER A 545 -23.88 -21.04 -50.30
CA SER A 545 -22.85 -20.43 -49.45
C SER A 545 -22.67 -18.95 -49.77
N LYS A 546 -22.20 -18.19 -48.76
CA LYS A 546 -21.77 -16.81 -48.89
C LYS A 546 -20.26 -16.75 -48.59
N LYS A 547 -19.48 -16.16 -49.51
CA LYS A 547 -18.04 -15.90 -49.30
C LYS A 547 -17.84 -14.40 -49.14
N GLN A 548 -17.23 -14.00 -48.03
CA GLN A 548 -16.87 -12.61 -47.73
C GLN A 548 -15.35 -12.50 -47.60
N SER A 549 -14.76 -11.51 -48.26
CA SER A 549 -13.34 -11.22 -48.17
C SER A 549 -13.15 -9.92 -47.37
N PHE A 550 -12.16 -9.91 -46.51
CA PHE A 550 -11.83 -8.80 -45.65
C PHE A 550 -10.38 -8.43 -45.83
N THR A 551 -10.12 -7.18 -46.19
CA THR A 551 -8.77 -6.63 -46.30
C THR A 551 -8.60 -5.57 -45.25
N TYR A 552 -7.51 -5.69 -44.48
CA TYR A 552 -7.09 -4.70 -43.48
C TYR A 552 -5.75 -4.11 -43.89
N GLU A 553 -5.62 -2.79 -43.74
CA GLU A 553 -4.38 -2.05 -43.88
C GLU A 553 -3.96 -1.51 -42.55
N LEU A 554 -2.71 -1.76 -42.19
CA LEU A 554 -2.04 -1.22 -41.02
C LEU A 554 -1.05 -0.17 -41.49
N THR A 555 -1.28 1.09 -41.11
CA THR A 555 -0.39 2.21 -41.43
C THR A 555 0.38 2.58 -40.19
N ILE A 556 1.72 2.48 -40.21
CA ILE A 556 2.62 2.76 -39.10
C ILE A 556 3.48 3.96 -39.48
N LYS A 557 3.53 4.97 -38.61
CA LYS A 557 4.38 6.14 -38.78
C LYS A 557 5.33 6.28 -37.60
N ASN A 558 6.63 6.33 -37.89
CA ASN A 558 7.67 6.64 -36.92
C ASN A 558 7.98 8.15 -36.93
N SER A 559 7.55 8.88 -35.92
CA SER A 559 7.83 10.31 -35.74
C SER A 559 9.06 10.58 -34.85
N LYS A 560 9.81 9.54 -34.50
CA LYS A 560 11.07 9.67 -33.73
C LYS A 560 12.22 10.07 -34.64
N LYS A 561 13.33 10.48 -34.02
CA LYS A 561 14.60 10.80 -34.69
C LYS A 561 15.46 9.55 -34.96
N GLU A 562 15.06 8.39 -34.43
CA GLU A 562 15.79 7.14 -34.47
C GLU A 562 14.96 6.08 -35.22
N ALA A 563 15.63 5.12 -35.85
CA ALA A 563 14.98 3.95 -36.41
C ALA A 563 14.46 3.06 -35.26
N ILE A 564 13.36 2.39 -35.49
CA ILE A 564 12.73 1.50 -34.50
C ILE A 564 12.60 0.09 -35.05
N ASP A 565 12.78 -0.90 -34.18
CA ASP A 565 12.42 -2.28 -34.44
C ASP A 565 11.03 -2.55 -33.82
N LEU A 566 10.05 -2.81 -34.66
CA LEU A 566 8.65 -3.00 -34.26
C LEU A 566 8.21 -4.44 -34.55
N LEU A 567 7.74 -5.11 -33.50
CA LEU A 567 7.02 -6.37 -33.59
C LEU A 567 5.51 -6.05 -33.65
N LEU A 568 4.98 -6.04 -34.86
CA LEU A 568 3.56 -5.78 -35.14
C LEU A 568 2.80 -7.10 -35.20
N LYS A 569 1.68 -7.20 -34.50
CA LYS A 569 0.80 -8.37 -34.55
C LYS A 569 -0.62 -7.98 -34.90
N ASP A 570 -1.26 -8.81 -35.70
CA ASP A 570 -2.71 -8.79 -35.95
C ASP A 570 -3.21 -10.23 -36.07
N GLN A 571 -4.47 -10.44 -36.40
CA GLN A 571 -5.10 -11.75 -36.37
C GLN A 571 -6.19 -11.85 -37.43
N TYR A 572 -6.22 -12.96 -38.16
CA TYR A 572 -7.38 -13.40 -38.90
C TYR A 572 -8.15 -14.47 -38.09
N PRO A 573 -9.47 -14.62 -38.29
CA PRO A 573 -10.25 -15.59 -37.52
C PRO A 573 -9.88 -17.03 -37.90
N ILE A 574 -10.15 -17.96 -37.01
CA ILE A 574 -10.11 -19.40 -37.22
C ILE A 574 -11.48 -19.99 -36.88
N SER A 575 -11.84 -21.15 -37.42
CA SER A 575 -13.10 -21.82 -37.07
C SER A 575 -12.87 -23.29 -36.76
N THR A 576 -13.64 -23.80 -35.81
CA THR A 576 -13.78 -25.24 -35.52
C THR A 576 -15.05 -25.83 -36.14
N ASP A 577 -15.88 -25.00 -36.81
CA ASP A 577 -17.09 -25.44 -37.49
C ASP A 577 -16.76 -25.91 -38.94
N ASN A 578 -17.08 -27.13 -39.25
CA ASN A 578 -16.83 -27.73 -40.56
C ASN A 578 -17.61 -27.05 -41.72
N ASN A 579 -18.69 -26.31 -41.43
CA ASN A 579 -19.45 -25.55 -42.42
C ASN A 579 -18.87 -24.15 -42.68
N MET A 580 -17.82 -23.76 -41.95
CA MET A 580 -17.16 -22.47 -42.09
C MET A 580 -15.72 -22.66 -42.55
N GLU A 581 -15.44 -22.20 -43.76
CA GLU A 581 -14.10 -22.26 -44.35
C GLU A 581 -13.45 -20.86 -44.28
N ILE A 582 -12.28 -20.79 -43.63
CA ILE A 582 -11.50 -19.55 -43.50
C ILE A 582 -10.17 -19.73 -44.22
N GLU A 583 -9.88 -18.80 -45.14
CA GLU A 583 -8.68 -18.83 -45.94
C GLU A 583 -7.93 -17.49 -45.85
N LEU A 584 -6.66 -17.53 -45.48
CA LEU A 584 -5.77 -16.38 -45.54
C LEU A 584 -5.28 -16.22 -46.99
N LEU A 585 -5.68 -15.13 -47.65
CA LEU A 585 -5.39 -14.89 -49.06
C LEU A 585 -4.05 -14.14 -49.25
N SER A 586 -3.72 -13.22 -48.37
CA SER A 586 -2.45 -12.51 -48.37
C SER A 586 -2.08 -12.03 -46.95
N SER A 587 -0.80 -11.91 -46.66
CA SER A 587 -0.30 -11.53 -45.31
C SER A 587 0.90 -10.58 -45.33
N ASP A 588 1.28 -10.05 -46.51
CA ASP A 588 2.41 -9.14 -46.66
C ASP A 588 3.69 -9.60 -45.89
N ASN A 589 4.10 -10.85 -46.13
CA ASN A 589 5.24 -11.53 -45.51
C ASN A 589 5.18 -11.67 -43.97
N ALA A 590 3.99 -11.70 -43.36
CA ALA A 590 3.86 -12.02 -41.94
C ALA A 590 4.30 -13.46 -41.64
N ALA A 591 4.92 -13.68 -40.52
CA ALA A 591 5.00 -15.01 -39.92
C ALA A 591 3.62 -15.40 -39.40
N ILE A 592 3.14 -16.61 -39.80
CA ILE A 592 1.76 -17.05 -39.56
C ILE A 592 1.75 -18.18 -38.54
N ASN A 593 1.02 -17.98 -37.45
CA ASN A 593 0.63 -19.08 -36.56
C ASN A 593 -0.78 -19.56 -36.97
N LYS A 594 -0.86 -20.73 -37.61
CA LYS A 594 -2.12 -21.28 -38.13
C LYS A 594 -3.08 -21.74 -37.01
N GLU A 595 -2.56 -22.12 -35.85
CA GLU A 595 -3.39 -22.60 -34.74
C GLU A 595 -4.13 -21.46 -34.01
N THR A 596 -3.56 -20.26 -34.05
CA THR A 596 -4.14 -19.08 -33.38
C THR A 596 -4.64 -18.02 -34.34
N GLY A 597 -4.33 -18.13 -35.64
CA GLY A 597 -4.62 -17.10 -36.64
C GLY A 597 -3.77 -15.83 -36.51
N ILE A 598 -2.72 -15.84 -35.68
CA ILE A 598 -1.89 -14.67 -35.43
C ILE A 598 -0.90 -14.45 -36.58
N LEU A 599 -0.88 -13.21 -37.07
CA LEU A 599 0.08 -12.68 -38.03
C LEU A 599 1.11 -11.83 -37.32
N THR A 600 2.38 -12.03 -37.61
CA THR A 600 3.47 -11.30 -36.97
C THR A 600 4.43 -10.71 -37.99
N TRP A 601 4.61 -9.39 -37.99
CA TRP A 601 5.59 -8.70 -38.83
C TRP A 601 6.73 -8.16 -37.94
N LYS A 602 7.97 -8.38 -38.38
CA LYS A 602 9.16 -7.77 -37.78
C LYS A 602 9.57 -6.63 -38.72
N LEU A 603 9.38 -5.41 -38.29
CA LEU A 603 9.56 -4.21 -39.12
C LEU A 603 10.66 -3.33 -38.54
N ASN A 604 11.65 -2.97 -39.37
CA ASN A 604 12.54 -1.87 -39.07
C ASN A 604 12.03 -0.62 -39.79
N ILE A 605 11.71 0.44 -39.04
CA ILE A 605 11.08 1.69 -39.57
C ILE A 605 11.99 2.86 -39.28
N LYS A 606 12.46 3.51 -40.34
CA LYS A 606 13.39 4.64 -40.27
C LYS A 606 12.74 5.89 -39.67
N PRO A 607 13.53 6.88 -39.22
CA PRO A 607 13.01 8.17 -38.79
C PRO A 607 12.11 8.82 -39.83
N GLY A 608 10.91 9.27 -39.45
CA GLY A 608 9.95 9.93 -40.33
C GLY A 608 9.25 9.00 -41.34
N GLU A 609 9.61 7.71 -41.40
CA GLU A 609 9.04 6.76 -42.34
C GLU A 609 7.58 6.40 -41.98
N THR A 610 6.76 6.28 -43.04
CA THR A 610 5.43 5.70 -42.95
C THR A 610 5.43 4.36 -43.70
N ARG A 611 5.17 3.26 -42.99
CA ARG A 611 5.11 1.92 -43.53
C ARG A 611 3.65 1.41 -43.55
N LYS A 612 3.25 0.77 -44.63
CA LYS A 612 1.95 0.11 -44.75
C LYS A 612 2.15 -1.38 -44.89
N VAL A 613 1.35 -2.17 -44.20
CA VAL A 613 1.24 -3.61 -44.36
C VAL A 613 -0.23 -4.00 -44.49
N ARG A 614 -0.51 -5.01 -45.27
CA ARG A 614 -1.88 -5.46 -45.53
C ARG A 614 -2.00 -6.95 -45.32
N PHE A 615 -3.17 -7.39 -44.91
CA PHE A 615 -3.55 -8.78 -44.94
C PHE A 615 -5.01 -8.95 -45.40
N THR A 616 -5.28 -10.04 -46.08
CA THR A 616 -6.60 -10.34 -46.60
C THR A 616 -6.96 -11.76 -46.26
N TYR A 617 -8.15 -11.97 -45.76
CA TYR A 617 -8.71 -13.30 -45.54
C TYR A 617 -10.13 -13.38 -46.07
N SER A 618 -10.60 -14.60 -46.37
CA SER A 618 -11.98 -14.86 -46.75
C SER A 618 -12.63 -15.83 -45.77
N VAL A 619 -13.92 -15.61 -45.56
CA VAL A 619 -14.79 -16.48 -44.78
C VAL A 619 -15.91 -16.95 -45.66
N LYS A 620 -16.09 -18.28 -45.84
CA LYS A 620 -17.15 -18.91 -46.56
C LYS A 620 -18.02 -19.70 -45.59
N TYR A 621 -19.32 -19.47 -45.63
CA TYR A 621 -20.29 -20.05 -44.72
C TYR A 621 -21.68 -20.17 -45.37
N PRO A 622 -22.63 -20.95 -44.81
CA PRO A 622 -23.98 -21.05 -45.34
C PRO A 622 -24.68 -19.68 -45.39
N LYS A 623 -25.32 -19.34 -46.52
CA LYS A 623 -25.92 -18.01 -46.75
C LYS A 623 -27.00 -17.61 -45.72
N ASP A 624 -27.67 -18.62 -45.15
CA ASP A 624 -28.79 -18.46 -44.22
C ASP A 624 -28.33 -18.32 -42.75
N GLN A 625 -27.00 -18.35 -42.52
CA GLN A 625 -26.41 -18.15 -41.20
C GLN A 625 -25.80 -16.76 -41.08
N TYR A 626 -25.80 -16.23 -39.83
CA TYR A 626 -25.21 -14.94 -39.47
C TYR A 626 -24.02 -15.15 -38.52
N ILE A 627 -22.89 -14.51 -38.81
CA ILE A 627 -21.72 -14.54 -37.98
C ILE A 627 -21.69 -13.24 -37.16
N GLY A 628 -22.01 -13.31 -35.87
CA GLY A 628 -22.19 -12.13 -35.02
C GLY A 628 -20.89 -11.42 -34.57
N ASN A 629 -19.73 -12.07 -34.76
CA ASN A 629 -18.43 -11.55 -34.33
C ASN A 629 -17.43 -11.30 -35.47
N LEU A 630 -17.93 -11.10 -36.71
CA LEU A 630 -17.13 -10.89 -37.91
C LEU A 630 -16.90 -9.41 -38.21
#